data_0a53a53a8ab0aa24b48b622b1b95a3fe
#
_entry.id   0a53a53a8ab0aa24b48b622b1b95a3fe
#
_cell.length_a   1.000
_cell.length_b   1.000
_cell.length_c   1.000
_cell.angle_alpha   90.00
_cell.angle_beta   90.00
_cell.angle_gamma   90.00
#
_symmetry.space_group_name_H-M   'P 1'
#
loop_
_entity.id
_entity.type
_entity.pdbx_description
1 polymer ?
#
loop_
_entity_poly.entity_id
_entity_poly.type
_entity_poly.pdbx_seq_one_letter_code
_entity_poly.pdbx_strand_id
1 'polypeptide(L)'
;MSVQAPRCRGCDSGDVGQVVDLGPQPGADYFPPMSSSGDDPRWPLELWFCRVCTLVQLGPVEPRVPEPALAVESATSLAHAATSVRDLVRDYPEISGATVVEFDSHHGGSWLQHLLAAGCRTVADGERAHLVVDVHGLAHEPAIGRCMAERVERLAPGGLLVLEFHHLLPLLVDSQFDTVRHGHWSYLSLGALSRLAVPLGLTVVSVRQVPLFGGSLQVMLRHADADGDLGMADASVTAVLDDEAAAGVDDPDRLGGLHTAAHRSATALHDYLVAARDTGRTVLGYGAPSKAPVLLDISRVGPDLLPFTVDAAPGKHGRRIPGAAVPIRPVEDLRAARPDVVLILTWDIADEVISALEAGGGWGAEYLVPMPAPHVVTR
;
A
#
# COMPACT_ATOMS: atom_id res chain seq x y z
N MET A 1 23.98 -21.03 -4.77
CA MET A 1 22.81 -21.87 -4.41
C MET A 1 21.70 -21.44 -5.35
N SER A 2 21.16 -22.33 -6.20
CA SER A 2 20.00 -21.99 -7.04
C SER A 2 18.80 -21.77 -6.11
N VAL A 3 18.28 -20.55 -6.06
CA VAL A 3 17.03 -20.26 -5.36
C VAL A 3 15.94 -21.00 -6.11
N GLN A 4 15.27 -21.92 -5.44
CA GLN A 4 14.13 -22.62 -6.03
C GLN A 4 13.03 -21.58 -6.30
N ALA A 5 12.43 -21.61 -7.50
CA ALA A 5 11.33 -20.71 -7.83
C ALA A 5 10.22 -20.82 -6.77
N PRO A 6 9.64 -19.70 -6.33
CA PRO A 6 8.60 -19.73 -5.31
C PRO A 6 7.34 -20.44 -5.84
N ARG A 7 6.52 -20.96 -4.93
CA ARG A 7 5.15 -21.34 -5.25
C ARG A 7 4.23 -20.14 -5.09
N CYS A 8 3.10 -20.16 -5.78
CA CYS A 8 2.10 -19.11 -5.64
C CYS A 8 1.52 -19.09 -4.22
N ARG A 9 1.59 -17.94 -3.57
CA ARG A 9 1.06 -17.71 -2.21
C ARG A 9 -0.46 -17.82 -2.13
N GLY A 10 -1.14 -17.65 -3.28
CA GLY A 10 -2.60 -17.73 -3.36
C GLY A 10 -3.12 -19.12 -3.68
N CYS A 11 -2.71 -19.71 -4.81
CA CYS A 11 -3.26 -20.98 -5.32
C CYS A 11 -2.30 -22.17 -5.24
N ASP A 12 -1.12 -21.99 -4.64
CA ASP A 12 -0.05 -22.98 -4.49
C ASP A 12 0.50 -23.56 -5.81
N SER A 13 0.20 -22.94 -6.97
CA SER A 13 0.76 -23.36 -8.25
C SER A 13 2.28 -23.16 -8.29
N GLY A 14 3.00 -24.07 -8.95
CA GLY A 14 4.41 -23.90 -9.29
C GLY A 14 4.64 -23.13 -10.60
N ASP A 15 3.58 -22.79 -11.34
CA ASP A 15 3.67 -22.03 -12.59
C ASP A 15 3.73 -20.52 -12.30
N VAL A 16 4.88 -20.10 -11.81
CA VAL A 16 5.20 -18.71 -11.48
C VAL A 16 6.45 -18.26 -12.20
N GLY A 17 6.51 -17.00 -12.59
CA GLY A 17 7.66 -16.39 -13.27
C GLY A 17 8.00 -15.05 -12.66
N GLN A 18 9.29 -14.73 -12.58
CA GLN A 18 9.76 -13.41 -12.17
C GLN A 18 9.39 -12.38 -13.26
N VAL A 19 8.82 -11.25 -12.86
CA VAL A 19 8.40 -10.17 -13.76
C VAL A 19 9.10 -8.86 -13.47
N VAL A 20 9.49 -8.60 -12.22
CA VAL A 20 10.23 -7.40 -11.81
C VAL A 20 11.38 -7.80 -10.91
N ASP A 21 12.54 -7.15 -11.08
CA ASP A 21 13.69 -7.24 -10.18
C ASP A 21 14.18 -5.81 -9.89
N LEU A 22 13.99 -5.35 -8.66
CA LEU A 22 14.47 -4.05 -8.20
C LEU A 22 15.84 -4.14 -7.50
N GLY A 23 16.48 -5.30 -7.59
CA GLY A 23 17.75 -5.58 -6.93
C GLY A 23 17.64 -5.72 -5.40
N PRO A 24 18.79 -5.80 -4.71
CA PRO A 24 18.80 -5.84 -3.26
C PRO A 24 18.38 -4.50 -2.66
N GLN A 25 17.28 -4.49 -1.89
CA GLN A 25 16.73 -3.31 -1.24
C GLN A 25 16.79 -3.42 0.28
N PRO A 26 16.87 -2.30 1.02
CA PRO A 26 16.77 -2.30 2.47
C PRO A 26 15.37 -2.69 2.94
N GLY A 27 15.24 -3.15 4.19
CA GLY A 27 13.93 -3.45 4.77
C GLY A 27 13.05 -2.20 4.89
N ALA A 28 11.77 -2.32 4.52
CA ALA A 28 10.86 -1.18 4.38
C ALA A 28 10.57 -0.45 5.69
N ASP A 29 10.30 -1.19 6.77
CA ASP A 29 9.91 -0.65 8.08
C ASP A 29 11.05 -0.71 9.13
N TYR A 30 12.25 -1.05 8.68
CA TYR A 30 13.45 -1.04 9.49
C TYR A 30 14.05 0.37 9.54
N PHE A 31 13.66 1.18 10.48
CA PHE A 31 14.21 2.51 10.70
C PHE A 31 15.30 2.46 11.79
N PRO A 32 16.59 2.26 11.44
CA PRO A 32 17.66 2.15 12.44
C PRO A 32 17.89 3.48 13.16
N PRO A 33 18.30 3.45 14.44
CA PRO A 33 18.77 4.65 15.14
C PRO A 33 19.96 5.30 14.40
N MET A 34 20.08 6.62 14.49
CA MET A 34 21.25 7.35 13.93
C MET A 34 22.59 6.87 14.49
N SER A 35 22.60 6.31 15.70
CA SER A 35 23.78 5.76 16.36
C SER A 35 24.20 4.38 15.86
N SER A 36 23.36 3.72 15.05
CA SER A 36 23.71 2.42 14.49
C SER A 36 24.83 2.54 13.47
N SER A 37 25.89 1.78 13.67
CA SER A 37 27.05 1.71 12.77
C SER A 37 26.94 0.53 11.81
N GLY A 38 27.52 0.67 10.62
CA GLY A 38 27.52 -0.33 9.57
C GLY A 38 26.45 -0.10 8.51
N ASP A 39 26.55 -0.92 7.45
CA ASP A 39 25.61 -0.89 6.34
C ASP A 39 24.28 -1.52 6.73
N ASP A 40 23.20 -0.98 6.20
CA ASP A 40 21.87 -1.58 6.38
C ASP A 40 21.78 -2.91 5.61
N PRO A 41 21.20 -3.93 6.22
CA PRO A 41 21.01 -5.20 5.55
C PRO A 41 20.06 -5.05 4.36
N ARG A 42 20.33 -5.80 3.29
CA ARG A 42 19.59 -5.74 2.02
C ARG A 42 19.14 -7.14 1.61
N TRP A 43 17.97 -7.20 1.00
CA TRP A 43 17.39 -8.44 0.46
C TRP A 43 16.89 -8.22 -0.96
N PRO A 44 16.93 -9.25 -1.83
CA PRO A 44 16.32 -9.17 -3.15
C PRO A 44 14.86 -8.68 -3.06
N LEU A 45 14.50 -7.71 -3.88
CA LEU A 45 13.14 -7.20 -4.00
C LEU A 45 12.63 -7.49 -5.40
N GLU A 46 11.87 -8.56 -5.51
CA GLU A 46 11.42 -9.14 -6.77
C GLU A 46 9.92 -9.33 -6.76
N LEU A 47 9.27 -9.12 -7.91
CA LEU A 47 7.89 -9.53 -8.13
C LEU A 47 7.83 -10.76 -9.03
N TRP A 48 6.96 -11.68 -8.65
CA TRP A 48 6.68 -12.92 -9.34
C TRP A 48 5.20 -12.98 -9.71
N PHE A 49 4.90 -13.43 -10.92
CA PHE A 49 3.55 -13.54 -11.46
C PHE A 49 3.12 -15.01 -11.54
N CYS A 50 1.94 -15.34 -11.04
CA CYS A 50 1.35 -16.67 -11.17
C CYS A 50 0.52 -16.76 -12.45
N ARG A 51 0.86 -17.67 -13.37
CA ARG A 51 0.10 -17.85 -14.64
C ARG A 51 -1.25 -18.53 -14.47
N VAL A 52 -1.53 -19.08 -13.26
CA VAL A 52 -2.81 -19.77 -12.98
C VAL A 52 -3.83 -18.80 -12.40
N CYS A 53 -3.53 -18.10 -11.31
CA CYS A 53 -4.49 -17.20 -10.66
C CYS A 53 -4.19 -15.71 -10.89
N THR A 54 -3.16 -15.38 -11.66
CA THR A 54 -2.70 -14.01 -12.00
C THR A 54 -2.28 -13.17 -10.81
N LEU A 55 -2.03 -13.78 -9.64
CA LEU A 55 -1.50 -13.08 -8.49
C LEU A 55 -0.07 -12.59 -8.76
N VAL A 56 0.17 -11.31 -8.50
CA VAL A 56 1.52 -10.75 -8.39
C VAL A 56 1.94 -10.80 -6.93
N GLN A 57 3.11 -11.30 -6.64
CA GLN A 57 3.59 -11.54 -5.28
C GLN A 57 5.07 -11.24 -5.12
N LEU A 58 5.52 -10.97 -3.88
CA LEU A 58 6.94 -10.89 -3.58
C LEU A 58 7.64 -12.24 -3.77
N GLY A 59 8.92 -12.16 -4.10
CA GLY A 59 9.85 -13.29 -4.11
C GLY A 59 9.93 -14.02 -2.76
N PRO A 60 10.71 -15.11 -2.71
CA PRO A 60 10.75 -16.01 -1.54
C PRO A 60 11.52 -15.46 -0.33
N VAL A 61 12.20 -14.33 -0.48
CA VAL A 61 13.11 -13.81 0.56
C VAL A 61 12.34 -12.92 1.52
N GLU A 62 12.39 -13.26 2.80
CA GLU A 62 11.79 -12.52 3.90
C GLU A 62 12.87 -11.81 4.74
N PRO A 63 12.83 -10.48 4.87
CA PRO A 63 13.70 -9.75 5.78
C PRO A 63 13.46 -10.20 7.23
N ARG A 64 14.54 -10.48 7.95
CA ARG A 64 14.48 -10.80 9.38
C ARG A 64 15.01 -9.64 10.20
N VAL A 65 14.30 -8.53 10.18
CA VAL A 65 14.60 -7.36 11.01
C VAL A 65 13.41 -7.03 11.88
N PRO A 66 13.62 -6.51 13.09
CA PRO A 66 12.53 -5.99 13.89
C PRO A 66 11.85 -4.82 13.18
N GLU A 67 10.56 -4.89 13.02
CA GLU A 67 9.72 -3.82 12.48
C GLU A 67 8.90 -3.22 13.63
N PRO A 68 9.40 -2.15 14.28
CA PRO A 68 8.64 -1.52 15.35
C PRO A 68 7.42 -0.79 14.76
N ALA A 69 6.26 -0.91 15.41
CA ALA A 69 5.07 -0.14 15.08
C ALA A 69 5.32 1.35 15.37
N LEU A 70 5.77 2.09 14.37
CA LEU A 70 6.15 3.50 14.48
C LEU A 70 5.20 4.45 13.74
N ALA A 71 4.20 3.91 13.03
CA ALA A 71 3.29 4.72 12.22
C ALA A 71 2.27 5.49 13.08
N VAL A 72 1.88 6.67 12.60
CA VAL A 72 0.71 7.43 13.07
C VAL A 72 -0.26 7.51 11.90
N GLU A 73 -1.53 7.27 12.16
CA GLU A 73 -2.56 7.36 11.12
C GLU A 73 -2.75 8.81 10.66
N SER A 74 -2.86 8.98 9.34
CA SER A 74 -3.14 10.29 8.73
C SER A 74 -4.60 10.69 8.93
N ALA A 75 -4.89 11.99 8.87
CA ALA A 75 -6.25 12.48 8.88
C ALA A 75 -7.05 11.95 7.69
N THR A 76 -6.41 11.80 6.52
CA THR A 76 -7.00 11.18 5.33
C THR A 76 -7.45 9.75 5.61
N SER A 77 -6.62 8.92 6.26
CA SER A 77 -6.96 7.52 6.59
C SER A 77 -8.15 7.44 7.55
N LEU A 78 -8.14 8.26 8.61
CA LEU A 78 -9.23 8.32 9.58
C LEU A 78 -10.56 8.78 8.96
N ALA A 79 -10.52 9.81 8.10
CA ALA A 79 -11.71 10.29 7.39
C ALA A 79 -12.22 9.26 6.38
N HIS A 80 -11.31 8.53 5.74
CA HIS A 80 -11.64 7.44 4.83
C HIS A 80 -12.40 6.32 5.55
N ALA A 81 -11.93 5.83 6.69
CA ALA A 81 -12.62 4.80 7.49
C ALA A 81 -14.06 5.21 7.81
N ALA A 82 -14.27 6.43 8.30
CA ALA A 82 -15.61 6.96 8.60
C ALA A 82 -16.51 7.02 7.36
N THR A 83 -15.95 7.45 6.22
CA THR A 83 -16.68 7.56 4.95
C THR A 83 -17.05 6.20 4.41
N SER A 84 -16.09 5.26 4.42
CA SER A 84 -16.28 3.90 3.94
C SER A 84 -17.38 3.16 4.67
N VAL A 85 -17.42 3.26 6.01
CA VAL A 85 -18.49 2.65 6.81
C VAL A 85 -19.84 3.29 6.54
N ARG A 86 -19.91 4.63 6.46
CA ARG A 86 -21.17 5.34 6.12
C ARG A 86 -21.71 4.88 4.76
N ASP A 87 -20.83 4.79 3.76
CA ASP A 87 -21.21 4.39 2.42
C ASP A 87 -21.58 2.89 2.37
N LEU A 88 -20.88 2.04 3.13
CA LEU A 88 -21.21 0.63 3.25
C LEU A 88 -22.60 0.42 3.87
N VAL A 89 -22.92 1.12 4.94
CA VAL A 89 -24.25 1.07 5.60
C VAL A 89 -25.36 1.57 4.66
N ARG A 90 -25.09 2.61 3.86
CA ARG A 90 -26.06 3.12 2.88
C ARG A 90 -26.34 2.09 1.79
N ASP A 91 -25.31 1.43 1.26
CA ASP A 91 -25.42 0.52 0.11
C ASP A 91 -25.84 -0.89 0.53
N TYR A 92 -25.58 -1.26 1.77
CA TYR A 92 -25.91 -2.55 2.42
C TYR A 92 -26.61 -2.32 3.75
N PRO A 93 -27.86 -1.82 3.77
CA PRO A 93 -28.55 -1.44 5.00
C PRO A 93 -28.77 -2.62 5.98
N GLU A 94 -28.73 -3.86 5.47
CA GLU A 94 -28.84 -5.07 6.28
C GLU A 94 -27.68 -5.27 7.26
N ILE A 95 -26.53 -4.62 7.04
CA ILE A 95 -25.40 -4.69 7.98
C ILE A 95 -25.63 -3.85 9.26
N SER A 96 -26.60 -2.93 9.24
CA SER A 96 -26.93 -2.17 10.44
C SER A 96 -27.42 -3.10 11.53
N GLY A 97 -26.71 -3.13 12.68
CA GLY A 97 -26.99 -4.06 13.78
C GLY A 97 -26.49 -5.49 13.56
N ALA A 98 -25.80 -5.77 12.45
CA ALA A 98 -25.19 -7.07 12.18
C ALA A 98 -24.04 -7.38 13.15
N THR A 99 -23.70 -8.66 13.23
CA THR A 99 -22.46 -9.09 13.88
C THR A 99 -21.26 -8.84 12.98
N VAL A 100 -20.15 -8.37 13.55
CA VAL A 100 -18.94 -8.01 12.80
C VAL A 100 -17.68 -8.67 13.38
N VAL A 101 -16.79 -9.06 12.47
CA VAL A 101 -15.38 -9.37 12.71
C VAL A 101 -14.54 -8.48 11.82
N GLU A 102 -13.57 -7.80 12.38
CA GLU A 102 -12.52 -7.10 11.63
C GLU A 102 -11.20 -7.82 11.85
N PHE A 103 -10.46 -8.04 10.76
CA PHE A 103 -9.09 -8.53 10.78
C PHE A 103 -8.14 -7.35 10.90
N ASP A 104 -7.14 -7.49 11.79
CA ASP A 104 -6.21 -6.41 12.08
C ASP A 104 -5.38 -6.00 10.84
N SER A 105 -5.18 -4.69 10.69
CA SER A 105 -4.30 -4.10 9.69
C SER A 105 -3.00 -3.64 10.34
N HIS A 106 -1.86 -3.92 9.69
CA HIS A 106 -0.55 -3.46 10.14
C HIS A 106 -0.37 -1.93 10.09
N HIS A 107 -1.24 -1.23 9.33
CA HIS A 107 -1.11 0.20 9.07
C HIS A 107 -2.20 1.06 9.72
N GLY A 108 -3.01 0.48 10.60
CA GLY A 108 -4.18 1.15 11.15
C GLY A 108 -5.34 1.19 10.14
N GLY A 109 -6.21 2.20 10.23
CA GLY A 109 -7.37 2.33 9.35
C GLY A 109 -8.55 1.46 9.76
N SER A 110 -8.62 1.02 11.02
CA SER A 110 -9.72 0.20 11.54
C SER A 110 -11.08 0.86 11.33
N TRP A 111 -12.03 0.10 10.82
CA TRP A 111 -13.42 0.51 10.66
C TRP A 111 -14.27 0.17 11.88
N LEU A 112 -13.75 -0.65 12.80
CA LEU A 112 -14.53 -1.25 13.89
C LEU A 112 -15.29 -0.22 14.72
N GLN A 113 -14.64 0.88 15.14
CA GLN A 113 -15.29 1.93 15.92
C GLN A 113 -16.49 2.56 15.19
N HIS A 114 -16.39 2.74 13.88
CA HIS A 114 -17.46 3.32 13.05
C HIS A 114 -18.59 2.30 12.82
N LEU A 115 -18.25 1.02 12.64
CA LEU A 115 -19.22 -0.08 12.54
C LEU A 115 -20.00 -0.26 13.85
N LEU A 116 -19.33 -0.18 15.00
CA LEU A 116 -19.99 -0.22 16.31
C LEU A 116 -20.91 1.00 16.50
N ALA A 117 -20.48 2.18 16.08
CA ALA A 117 -21.33 3.38 16.10
C ALA A 117 -22.53 3.28 15.15
N ALA A 118 -22.43 2.49 14.08
CA ALA A 118 -23.53 2.16 13.15
C ALA A 118 -24.45 1.04 13.69
N GLY A 119 -24.22 0.55 14.92
CA GLY A 119 -25.05 -0.45 15.60
C GLY A 119 -24.57 -1.89 15.42
N CYS A 120 -23.47 -2.15 14.71
CA CYS A 120 -22.88 -3.47 14.62
C CYS A 120 -22.41 -3.97 16.01
N ARG A 121 -22.24 -5.28 16.14
CA ARG A 121 -21.78 -5.92 17.38
C ARG A 121 -20.68 -6.92 17.08
N THR A 122 -19.62 -6.91 17.85
CA THR A 122 -18.57 -7.94 17.75
C THR A 122 -19.12 -9.32 18.18
N VAL A 123 -18.47 -10.36 17.68
CA VAL A 123 -18.69 -11.76 18.09
C VAL A 123 -17.50 -12.26 18.89
N ALA A 124 -17.66 -13.38 19.60
CA ALA A 124 -16.55 -14.04 20.28
C ALA A 124 -15.55 -14.64 19.26
N ASP A 125 -14.35 -14.92 19.76
CA ASP A 125 -13.31 -15.55 18.95
C ASP A 125 -13.79 -16.90 18.39
N GLY A 126 -13.57 -17.09 17.10
CA GLY A 126 -13.98 -18.30 16.38
C GLY A 126 -15.44 -18.30 15.91
N GLU A 127 -16.29 -17.39 16.38
CA GLU A 127 -17.69 -17.29 15.90
C GLU A 127 -17.75 -16.63 14.51
N ARG A 128 -18.78 -16.99 13.75
CA ARG A 128 -19.09 -16.38 12.45
C ARG A 128 -19.85 -15.07 12.62
N ALA A 129 -19.55 -14.12 11.73
CA ALA A 129 -20.20 -12.82 11.68
C ALA A 129 -20.90 -12.60 10.34
N HIS A 130 -21.95 -11.79 10.32
CA HIS A 130 -22.65 -11.39 9.11
C HIS A 130 -21.88 -10.33 8.31
N LEU A 131 -20.93 -9.65 8.94
CA LEU A 131 -19.99 -8.74 8.30
C LEU A 131 -18.56 -9.16 8.70
N VAL A 132 -17.74 -9.46 7.72
CA VAL A 132 -16.29 -9.67 7.89
C VAL A 132 -15.56 -8.58 7.13
N VAL A 133 -14.64 -7.90 7.79
CA VAL A 133 -13.91 -6.76 7.22
C VAL A 133 -12.40 -7.01 7.34
N ASP A 134 -11.67 -6.74 6.26
CA ASP A 134 -10.21 -6.72 6.24
C ASP A 134 -9.78 -5.48 5.44
N VAL A 135 -9.15 -4.53 6.14
CA VAL A 135 -8.71 -3.26 5.56
C VAL A 135 -7.19 -3.27 5.48
N HIS A 136 -6.68 -3.48 4.28
CA HIS A 136 -5.24 -3.56 3.97
C HIS A 136 -4.44 -4.64 4.73
N GLY A 137 -5.09 -5.57 5.44
CA GLY A 137 -4.42 -6.67 6.16
C GLY A 137 -3.97 -7.78 5.21
N LEU A 138 -4.86 -8.21 4.32
CA LEU A 138 -4.67 -9.38 3.48
C LEU A 138 -3.41 -9.34 2.60
N ALA A 139 -3.05 -8.17 2.06
CA ALA A 139 -1.87 -8.00 1.22
C ALA A 139 -0.54 -8.17 1.99
N HIS A 140 -0.58 -8.02 3.31
CA HIS A 140 0.55 -8.19 4.22
C HIS A 140 0.68 -9.62 4.77
N GLU A 141 -0.19 -10.52 4.36
CA GLU A 141 -0.17 -11.92 4.78
C GLU A 141 0.71 -12.78 3.86
N PRO A 142 1.72 -13.48 4.40
CA PRO A 142 2.62 -14.29 3.58
C PRO A 142 1.93 -15.45 2.86
N ALA A 143 0.81 -15.95 3.39
CA ALA A 143 0.04 -17.08 2.88
C ALA A 143 -1.39 -16.65 2.51
N ILE A 144 -1.52 -15.72 1.57
CA ILE A 144 -2.80 -15.07 1.23
C ILE A 144 -3.94 -16.06 0.95
N GLY A 145 -3.66 -17.19 0.29
CA GLY A 145 -4.70 -18.20 0.01
C GLY A 145 -5.28 -18.79 1.30
N ARG A 146 -4.45 -19.10 2.29
CA ARG A 146 -4.92 -19.58 3.61
C ARG A 146 -5.64 -18.47 4.36
N CYS A 147 -5.09 -17.28 4.36
CA CYS A 147 -5.70 -16.16 5.06
C CYS A 147 -7.05 -15.76 4.46
N MET A 148 -7.24 -15.86 3.13
CA MET A 148 -8.57 -15.74 2.52
C MET A 148 -9.54 -16.80 3.05
N ALA A 149 -9.13 -18.07 3.16
CA ALA A 149 -9.97 -19.13 3.71
C ALA A 149 -10.38 -18.83 5.18
N GLU A 150 -9.46 -18.31 5.99
CA GLU A 150 -9.76 -17.91 7.38
C GLU A 150 -10.83 -16.81 7.43
N ARG A 151 -10.82 -15.81 6.52
CA ARG A 151 -11.87 -14.79 6.43
C ARG A 151 -13.21 -15.41 6.07
N VAL A 152 -13.21 -16.36 5.15
CA VAL A 152 -14.43 -17.09 4.72
C VAL A 152 -14.98 -17.96 5.85
N GLU A 153 -14.13 -18.63 6.61
CA GLU A 153 -14.56 -19.42 7.78
C GLU A 153 -15.27 -18.57 8.84
N ARG A 154 -14.91 -17.29 8.95
CA ARG A 154 -15.56 -16.34 9.87
C ARG A 154 -16.84 -15.73 9.29
N LEU A 155 -17.14 -15.93 8.01
CA LEU A 155 -18.31 -15.39 7.34
C LEU A 155 -19.54 -16.29 7.61
N ALA A 156 -20.61 -15.72 8.14
CA ALA A 156 -21.88 -16.40 8.32
C ALA A 156 -22.59 -16.61 6.96
N PRO A 157 -23.46 -17.61 6.82
CA PRO A 157 -24.32 -17.75 5.64
C PRO A 157 -25.11 -16.45 5.38
N GLY A 158 -25.14 -15.99 4.13
CA GLY A 158 -25.76 -14.71 3.75
C GLY A 158 -25.02 -13.47 4.17
N GLY A 159 -23.86 -13.62 4.82
CA GLY A 159 -23.01 -12.49 5.24
C GLY A 159 -22.30 -11.79 4.10
N LEU A 160 -21.66 -10.66 4.43
CA LEU A 160 -20.86 -9.84 3.53
C LEU A 160 -19.39 -9.85 3.98
N LEU A 161 -18.48 -10.22 3.08
CA LEU A 161 -17.05 -10.03 3.26
C LEU A 161 -16.63 -8.75 2.51
N VAL A 162 -15.98 -7.83 3.21
CA VAL A 162 -15.45 -6.59 2.66
C VAL A 162 -13.93 -6.62 2.76
N LEU A 163 -13.27 -6.52 1.62
CA LEU A 163 -11.82 -6.45 1.53
C LEU A 163 -11.41 -5.10 0.95
N GLU A 164 -10.50 -4.39 1.61
CA GLU A 164 -9.87 -3.21 1.06
C GLU A 164 -8.37 -3.48 0.90
N PHE A 165 -7.84 -3.18 -0.29
CA PHE A 165 -6.42 -3.40 -0.58
C PHE A 165 -5.92 -2.45 -1.68
N HIS A 166 -4.61 -2.25 -1.73
CA HIS A 166 -3.92 -1.56 -2.81
C HIS A 166 -4.22 -2.22 -4.16
N HIS A 167 -4.70 -1.46 -5.12
CA HIS A 167 -5.02 -1.96 -6.45
C HIS A 167 -3.77 -2.00 -7.34
N LEU A 168 -3.49 -3.15 -7.95
CA LEU A 168 -2.35 -3.35 -8.84
C LEU A 168 -2.41 -2.44 -10.08
N LEU A 169 -3.60 -2.05 -10.54
CA LEU A 169 -3.77 -1.23 -11.74
C LEU A 169 -3.11 0.16 -11.62
N PRO A 170 -3.41 1.00 -10.61
CA PRO A 170 -2.69 2.27 -10.43
C PRO A 170 -1.18 2.08 -10.21
N LEU A 171 -0.77 1.03 -9.48
CA LEU A 171 0.65 0.72 -9.29
C LEU A 171 1.35 0.55 -10.65
N LEU A 172 0.74 -0.16 -11.59
CA LEU A 172 1.29 -0.39 -12.93
C LEU A 172 1.24 0.87 -13.79
N VAL A 173 0.09 1.53 -13.87
CA VAL A 173 -0.16 2.67 -14.77
C VAL A 173 0.62 3.91 -14.34
N ASP A 174 0.63 4.20 -13.05
CA ASP A 174 1.29 5.36 -12.45
C ASP A 174 2.73 5.04 -12.01
N SER A 175 3.23 3.85 -12.35
CA SER A 175 4.60 3.44 -12.04
C SER A 175 4.98 3.61 -10.56
N GLN A 176 4.05 3.28 -9.64
CA GLN A 176 4.21 3.43 -8.18
C GLN A 176 5.17 2.35 -7.63
N PHE A 177 6.39 2.29 -8.18
CA PHE A 177 7.36 1.23 -7.89
C PHE A 177 7.83 1.19 -6.44
N ASP A 178 7.75 2.30 -5.71
CA ASP A 178 8.12 2.41 -4.31
C ASP A 178 7.13 1.70 -3.37
N THR A 179 5.92 1.39 -3.86
CA THR A 179 4.97 0.54 -3.14
C THR A 179 5.36 -0.94 -3.20
N VAL A 180 6.25 -1.31 -4.13
CA VAL A 180 6.90 -2.64 -4.12
C VAL A 180 7.95 -2.65 -3.01
N ARG A 181 7.66 -3.35 -1.93
CA ARG A 181 8.48 -3.35 -0.72
C ARG A 181 8.35 -4.65 0.07
N HIS A 182 9.35 -4.96 0.85
CA HIS A 182 9.28 -6.09 1.78
C HIS A 182 8.12 -5.91 2.77
N GLY A 183 7.50 -7.02 3.17
CA GLY A 183 6.31 -7.00 4.05
C GLY A 183 4.99 -6.79 3.33
N HIS A 184 4.98 -6.37 2.06
CA HIS A 184 3.78 -6.31 1.21
C HIS A 184 3.79 -7.51 0.25
N TRP A 185 3.27 -8.65 0.72
CA TRP A 185 3.47 -9.95 0.08
C TRP A 185 2.71 -10.16 -1.21
N SER A 186 1.57 -9.50 -1.37
CA SER A 186 0.66 -9.70 -2.51
C SER A 186 0.21 -8.38 -3.10
N TYR A 187 0.22 -8.29 -4.43
CA TYR A 187 -0.23 -7.14 -5.21
C TYR A 187 -1.46 -7.59 -5.98
N LEU A 188 -2.63 -7.15 -5.51
CA LEU A 188 -3.91 -7.66 -5.94
C LEU A 188 -4.53 -6.82 -7.05
N SER A 189 -5.01 -7.52 -8.09
CA SER A 189 -6.03 -7.05 -9.02
C SER A 189 -7.39 -7.64 -8.63
N LEU A 190 -8.47 -7.06 -9.13
CA LEU A 190 -9.82 -7.62 -8.97
C LEU A 190 -9.91 -9.00 -9.64
N GLY A 191 -9.29 -9.16 -10.81
CA GLY A 191 -9.22 -10.42 -11.53
C GLY A 191 -8.51 -11.52 -10.73
N ALA A 192 -7.35 -11.21 -10.10
CA ALA A 192 -6.64 -12.15 -9.24
C ALA A 192 -7.45 -12.53 -8.00
N LEU A 193 -8.03 -11.53 -7.31
CA LEU A 193 -8.88 -11.77 -6.15
C LEU A 193 -10.08 -12.66 -6.49
N SER A 194 -10.75 -12.41 -7.63
CA SER A 194 -11.90 -13.21 -8.08
C SER A 194 -11.50 -14.68 -8.28
N ARG A 195 -10.33 -14.94 -8.90
CA ARG A 195 -9.82 -16.30 -9.10
C ARG A 195 -9.46 -17.00 -7.76
N LEU A 196 -9.05 -16.25 -6.75
CA LEU A 196 -8.80 -16.79 -5.39
C LEU A 196 -10.11 -17.02 -4.61
N ALA A 197 -11.15 -16.24 -4.88
CA ALA A 197 -12.44 -16.30 -4.19
C ALA A 197 -13.29 -17.49 -4.65
N VAL A 198 -13.30 -17.82 -5.95
CA VAL A 198 -14.12 -18.87 -6.53
C VAL A 198 -13.93 -20.24 -5.88
N PRO A 199 -12.70 -20.76 -5.66
CA PRO A 199 -12.51 -22.05 -4.98
C PRO A 199 -12.99 -22.06 -3.52
N LEU A 200 -13.17 -20.89 -2.90
CA LEU A 200 -13.69 -20.72 -1.56
C LEU A 200 -15.22 -20.55 -1.53
N GLY A 201 -15.88 -20.68 -2.67
CA GLY A 201 -17.34 -20.55 -2.80
C GLY A 201 -17.81 -19.09 -2.67
N LEU A 202 -16.95 -18.11 -2.98
CA LEU A 202 -17.31 -16.70 -2.98
C LEU A 202 -17.43 -16.14 -4.39
N THR A 203 -18.26 -15.10 -4.51
CA THR A 203 -18.34 -14.26 -5.70
C THR A 203 -18.21 -12.78 -5.30
N VAL A 204 -17.63 -11.98 -6.19
CA VAL A 204 -17.61 -10.51 -6.05
C VAL A 204 -18.97 -9.98 -6.46
N VAL A 205 -19.63 -9.22 -5.59
CA VAL A 205 -20.94 -8.62 -5.86
C VAL A 205 -20.86 -7.16 -6.25
N SER A 206 -19.91 -6.41 -5.68
CA SER A 206 -19.63 -5.04 -6.09
C SER A 206 -18.18 -4.65 -5.77
N VAL A 207 -17.71 -3.58 -6.38
CA VAL A 207 -16.39 -3.01 -6.13
C VAL A 207 -16.46 -1.48 -6.15
N ARG A 208 -15.67 -0.85 -5.30
CA ARG A 208 -15.51 0.60 -5.27
C ARG A 208 -14.01 0.94 -5.36
N GLN A 209 -13.68 1.84 -6.29
CA GLN A 209 -12.35 2.42 -6.36
C GLN A 209 -12.26 3.58 -5.37
N VAL A 210 -11.19 3.64 -4.60
CA VAL A 210 -10.93 4.68 -3.61
C VAL A 210 -9.52 5.25 -3.77
N PRO A 211 -9.33 6.57 -3.61
CA PRO A 211 -8.03 7.21 -3.88
C PRO A 211 -7.00 7.01 -2.75
N LEU A 212 -7.27 6.15 -1.76
CA LEU A 212 -6.40 5.92 -0.62
C LEU A 212 -5.11 5.21 -1.06
N PHE A 213 -3.98 5.62 -0.51
CA PHE A 213 -2.64 5.03 -0.73
C PHE A 213 -2.22 4.93 -2.21
N GLY A 214 -2.62 5.90 -3.03
CA GLY A 214 -2.32 5.91 -4.46
C GLY A 214 -3.27 5.10 -5.33
N GLY A 215 -4.37 4.61 -4.75
CA GLY A 215 -5.45 3.85 -5.39
C GLY A 215 -5.65 2.48 -4.79
N SER A 216 -6.84 2.27 -4.23
CA SER A 216 -7.26 1.03 -3.58
C SER A 216 -8.62 0.56 -4.11
N LEU A 217 -8.91 -0.72 -3.92
CA LEU A 217 -10.24 -1.29 -4.14
C LEU A 217 -10.88 -1.67 -2.82
N GLN A 218 -12.16 -1.33 -2.66
CA GLN A 218 -13.06 -1.98 -1.71
C GLN A 218 -13.89 -2.99 -2.47
N VAL A 219 -13.75 -4.26 -2.13
CA VAL A 219 -14.40 -5.37 -2.82
C VAL A 219 -15.37 -6.05 -1.86
N MET A 220 -16.63 -6.11 -2.25
CA MET A 220 -17.69 -6.78 -1.53
C MET A 220 -17.90 -8.17 -2.12
N LEU A 221 -17.84 -9.20 -1.26
CA LEU A 221 -17.99 -10.61 -1.65
C LEU A 221 -19.08 -11.27 -0.80
N ARG A 222 -19.76 -12.25 -1.40
CA ARG A 222 -20.74 -13.12 -0.72
C ARG A 222 -20.50 -14.59 -1.10
N HIS A 223 -21.06 -15.50 -0.30
CA HIS A 223 -21.11 -16.90 -0.71
C HIS A 223 -21.90 -17.03 -2.02
N ALA A 224 -21.36 -17.82 -2.96
CA ALA A 224 -22.07 -18.21 -4.17
C ALA A 224 -23.26 -19.12 -3.80
N ASP A 225 -24.50 -18.82 -4.24
CA ASP A 225 -25.66 -19.68 -4.01
C ASP A 225 -25.59 -20.96 -4.83
N ALA A 226 -26.20 -22.02 -4.31
CA ALA A 226 -26.31 -23.31 -5.03
C ALA A 226 -27.04 -23.19 -6.38
N ASP A 227 -27.90 -22.18 -6.54
CA ASP A 227 -28.67 -21.91 -7.75
C ASP A 227 -28.05 -20.83 -8.66
N GLY A 228 -26.89 -20.26 -8.28
CA GLY A 228 -26.16 -19.26 -9.09
C GLY A 228 -26.83 -17.90 -9.19
N ASP A 229 -27.89 -17.66 -8.41
CA ASP A 229 -28.63 -16.39 -8.37
C ASP A 229 -28.16 -15.50 -7.19
N LEU A 230 -26.86 -15.38 -7.06
CA LEU A 230 -26.29 -14.31 -6.25
C LEU A 230 -26.36 -13.04 -7.02
N GLY A 231 -27.25 -12.18 -6.64
CA GLY A 231 -27.47 -10.90 -7.27
C GLY A 231 -26.36 -10.55 -8.24
N MET A 232 -26.68 -10.39 -9.50
CA MET A 232 -25.69 -10.17 -10.57
C MET A 232 -24.64 -9.19 -10.05
N ALA A 233 -23.36 -9.52 -10.25
CA ALA A 233 -22.29 -8.56 -10.00
C ALA A 233 -22.71 -7.22 -10.60
N ASP A 234 -22.64 -6.15 -9.84
CA ASP A 234 -23.06 -4.86 -10.38
C ASP A 234 -22.07 -4.41 -11.47
N ALA A 235 -22.47 -3.38 -12.22
CA ALA A 235 -21.68 -2.87 -13.34
C ALA A 235 -20.27 -2.40 -12.92
N SER A 236 -20.04 -2.11 -11.63
CA SER A 236 -18.74 -1.71 -11.10
C SER A 236 -17.70 -2.82 -11.25
N VAL A 237 -18.09 -4.08 -11.09
CA VAL A 237 -17.20 -5.24 -11.22
C VAL A 237 -16.71 -5.35 -12.66
N THR A 238 -17.63 -5.29 -13.64
CA THR A 238 -17.27 -5.35 -15.06
C THR A 238 -16.38 -4.17 -15.45
N ALA A 239 -16.71 -2.95 -15.00
CA ALA A 239 -15.93 -1.76 -15.32
C ALA A 239 -14.47 -1.88 -14.84
N VAL A 240 -14.23 -2.34 -13.60
CA VAL A 240 -12.87 -2.50 -13.09
C VAL A 240 -12.13 -3.63 -13.81
N LEU A 241 -12.80 -4.74 -14.12
CA LEU A 241 -12.18 -5.84 -14.90
C LEU A 241 -11.81 -5.41 -16.31
N ASP A 242 -12.63 -4.59 -16.96
CA ASP A 242 -12.36 -4.02 -18.28
C ASP A 242 -11.17 -3.06 -18.23
N ASP A 243 -11.07 -2.21 -17.21
CA ASP A 243 -9.93 -1.31 -16.98
C ASP A 243 -8.64 -2.11 -16.75
N GLU A 244 -8.68 -3.17 -15.93
CA GLU A 244 -7.57 -4.09 -15.70
C GLU A 244 -7.11 -4.77 -17.00
N ALA A 245 -8.05 -5.28 -17.78
CA ALA A 245 -7.77 -5.94 -19.05
C ALA A 245 -7.15 -4.95 -20.06
N ALA A 246 -7.70 -3.74 -20.17
CA ALA A 246 -7.17 -2.68 -21.05
C ALA A 246 -5.75 -2.26 -20.67
N ALA A 247 -5.41 -2.25 -19.38
CA ALA A 247 -4.06 -1.94 -18.89
C ALA A 247 -3.08 -3.12 -18.96
N GLY A 248 -3.59 -4.36 -19.15
CA GLY A 248 -2.78 -5.57 -19.16
C GLY A 248 -2.22 -5.94 -17.79
N VAL A 249 -3.03 -5.84 -16.74
CA VAL A 249 -2.61 -6.14 -15.34
C VAL A 249 -2.27 -7.61 -15.15
N ASP A 250 -2.78 -8.48 -16.01
CA ASP A 250 -2.50 -9.91 -16.04
C ASP A 250 -1.52 -10.32 -17.16
N ASP A 251 -0.83 -9.35 -17.78
CA ASP A 251 0.21 -9.56 -18.77
C ASP A 251 1.61 -9.44 -18.12
N PRO A 252 2.39 -10.54 -18.07
CA PRO A 252 3.75 -10.52 -17.51
C PRO A 252 4.68 -9.49 -18.15
N ASP A 253 4.55 -9.25 -19.47
CA ASP A 253 5.42 -8.30 -20.20
C ASP A 253 5.09 -6.86 -19.81
N ARG A 254 3.81 -6.55 -19.59
CA ARG A 254 3.37 -5.24 -19.08
C ARG A 254 3.86 -5.01 -17.67
N LEU A 255 3.77 -6.01 -16.79
CA LEU A 255 4.30 -5.95 -15.43
C LEU A 255 5.82 -5.75 -15.44
N GLY A 256 6.55 -6.43 -16.34
CA GLY A 256 7.98 -6.25 -16.53
C GLY A 256 8.40 -4.82 -16.87
N GLY A 257 7.52 -4.07 -17.53
CA GLY A 257 7.71 -2.64 -17.83
C GLY A 257 7.90 -1.76 -16.59
N LEU A 258 7.41 -2.18 -15.42
CA LEU A 258 7.57 -1.46 -14.16
C LEU A 258 9.05 -1.28 -13.78
N HIS A 259 9.91 -2.25 -14.07
CA HIS A 259 11.36 -2.14 -13.83
C HIS A 259 11.96 -0.90 -14.56
N THR A 260 11.68 -0.77 -15.87
CA THR A 260 12.16 0.36 -16.66
C THR A 260 11.56 1.69 -16.20
N ALA A 261 10.27 1.69 -15.86
CA ALA A 261 9.59 2.88 -15.38
C ALA A 261 10.15 3.33 -14.02
N ALA A 262 10.44 2.39 -13.11
CA ALA A 262 11.08 2.66 -11.83
C ALA A 262 12.42 3.39 -11.99
N HIS A 263 13.30 2.84 -12.82
CA HIS A 263 14.61 3.48 -13.06
C HIS A 263 14.49 4.85 -13.73
N ARG A 264 13.53 5.04 -14.62
CA ARG A 264 13.29 6.35 -15.25
C ARG A 264 12.83 7.39 -14.24
N SER A 265 11.84 7.06 -13.41
CA SER A 265 11.34 7.97 -12.37
C SER A 265 12.40 8.27 -11.31
N ALA A 266 13.15 7.25 -10.89
CA ALA A 266 14.24 7.39 -9.93
C ALA A 266 15.38 8.28 -10.47
N THR A 267 15.76 8.13 -11.74
CA THR A 267 16.75 8.98 -12.38
C THR A 267 16.26 10.43 -12.44
N ALA A 268 15.01 10.66 -12.83
CA ALA A 268 14.45 12.01 -12.89
C ALA A 268 14.43 12.69 -11.51
N LEU A 269 14.12 11.95 -10.42
CA LEU A 269 14.20 12.48 -9.06
C LEU A 269 15.64 12.83 -8.69
N HIS A 270 16.58 11.93 -8.96
CA HIS A 270 18.01 12.18 -8.70
C HIS A 270 18.49 13.44 -9.40
N ASP A 271 18.23 13.55 -10.71
CA ASP A 271 18.68 14.68 -11.54
C ASP A 271 18.08 16.01 -11.04
N TYR A 272 16.80 16.02 -10.63
CA TYR A 272 16.19 17.20 -10.03
C TYR A 272 16.91 17.63 -8.75
N LEU A 273 17.20 16.68 -7.85
CA LEU A 273 17.87 16.97 -6.58
C LEU A 273 19.32 17.45 -6.77
N VAL A 274 20.03 16.85 -7.72
CA VAL A 274 21.38 17.30 -8.12
C VAL A 274 21.33 18.73 -8.66
N ALA A 275 20.41 19.03 -9.58
CA ALA A 275 20.25 20.37 -10.13
C ALA A 275 19.88 21.40 -9.07
N ALA A 276 19.02 21.05 -8.11
CA ALA A 276 18.68 21.92 -6.98
C ALA A 276 19.91 22.23 -6.14
N ARG A 277 20.69 21.21 -5.75
CA ARG A 277 21.97 21.39 -5.01
C ARG A 277 22.95 22.26 -5.77
N ASP A 278 23.17 21.99 -7.06
CA ASP A 278 24.17 22.69 -7.88
C ASP A 278 23.79 24.16 -8.12
N THR A 279 22.51 24.50 -8.00
CA THR A 279 22.00 25.89 -8.05
C THR A 279 21.88 26.53 -6.63
N GLY A 280 22.32 25.84 -5.58
CA GLY A 280 22.31 26.34 -4.21
C GLY A 280 20.93 26.34 -3.56
N ARG A 281 19.94 25.63 -4.13
CA ARG A 281 18.61 25.46 -3.53
C ARG A 281 18.64 24.37 -2.46
N THR A 282 18.01 24.65 -1.34
CA THR A 282 17.86 23.69 -0.25
C THR A 282 16.65 22.81 -0.45
N VAL A 283 16.84 21.47 -0.38
CA VAL A 283 15.76 20.49 -0.44
C VAL A 283 15.73 19.71 0.87
N LEU A 284 14.57 19.64 1.52
CA LEU A 284 14.33 18.79 2.70
C LEU A 284 13.10 17.91 2.47
N GLY A 285 13.06 16.78 3.18
CA GLY A 285 11.97 15.82 3.03
C GLY A 285 10.82 16.04 4.01
N TYR A 286 9.62 15.60 3.63
CA TYR A 286 8.49 15.40 4.51
C TYR A 286 7.97 13.98 4.40
N GLY A 287 7.87 13.29 5.55
CA GLY A 287 7.48 11.91 5.69
C GLY A 287 8.66 10.94 5.71
N ALA A 288 8.47 9.83 6.40
CA ALA A 288 9.32 8.64 6.36
C ALA A 288 8.42 7.40 6.27
N PRO A 289 7.62 7.26 5.16
CA PRO A 289 6.76 6.10 4.97
C PRO A 289 7.58 4.85 4.65
N SER A 290 6.98 3.67 4.80
CA SER A 290 7.56 2.36 4.47
C SER A 290 8.06 2.24 3.02
N LYS A 291 7.55 3.09 2.10
CA LYS A 291 7.95 3.15 0.69
C LYS A 291 9.18 4.03 0.42
N ALA A 292 9.53 4.94 1.36
CA ALA A 292 10.66 5.84 1.19
C ALA A 292 12.01 5.14 1.02
N PRO A 293 12.34 4.03 1.72
CA PRO A 293 13.59 3.31 1.51
C PRO A 293 13.82 2.90 0.05
N VAL A 294 12.84 2.28 -0.59
CA VAL A 294 12.94 1.83 -1.99
C VAL A 294 13.06 3.01 -2.95
N LEU A 295 12.23 4.06 -2.74
CA LEU A 295 12.28 5.27 -3.56
C LEU A 295 13.66 5.92 -3.53
N LEU A 296 14.17 6.20 -2.32
CA LEU A 296 15.44 6.92 -2.16
C LEU A 296 16.64 6.07 -2.56
N ASP A 297 16.61 4.77 -2.30
CA ASP A 297 17.70 3.87 -2.64
C ASP A 297 17.86 3.72 -4.17
N ILE A 298 16.80 3.44 -4.90
CA ILE A 298 16.84 3.33 -6.37
C ILE A 298 17.20 4.69 -6.99
N SER A 299 16.73 5.79 -6.40
CA SER A 299 17.09 7.16 -6.82
C SER A 299 18.49 7.58 -6.38
N ARG A 300 19.23 6.76 -5.63
CA ARG A 300 20.57 7.08 -5.10
C ARG A 300 20.59 8.41 -4.34
N VAL A 301 19.58 8.63 -3.53
CA VAL A 301 19.44 9.85 -2.70
C VAL A 301 19.95 9.56 -1.30
N GLY A 302 20.98 10.29 -0.91
CA GLY A 302 21.55 10.27 0.42
C GLY A 302 21.52 11.65 1.10
N PRO A 303 22.17 11.80 2.28
CA PRO A 303 22.18 13.06 3.02
C PRO A 303 22.85 14.25 2.30
N ASP A 304 23.61 13.99 1.25
CA ASP A 304 24.22 14.98 0.38
C ASP A 304 23.21 15.68 -0.54
N LEU A 305 22.11 15.01 -0.89
CA LEU A 305 21.00 15.54 -1.69
C LEU A 305 19.76 15.84 -0.85
N LEU A 306 19.53 15.10 0.22
CA LEU A 306 18.41 15.23 1.13
C LEU A 306 18.94 15.21 2.58
N PRO A 307 19.39 16.34 3.13
CA PRO A 307 20.06 16.41 4.45
C PRO A 307 19.27 15.79 5.60
N PHE A 308 17.94 15.88 5.57
CA PHE A 308 17.03 15.19 6.46
C PHE A 308 15.60 15.19 5.92
N THR A 309 14.78 14.31 6.44
CA THR A 309 13.32 14.34 6.31
C THR A 309 12.70 14.58 7.69
N VAL A 310 11.45 15.06 7.71
CA VAL A 310 10.68 15.15 8.95
C VAL A 310 9.50 14.19 8.91
N ASP A 311 9.07 13.71 10.08
CA ASP A 311 7.88 12.82 10.18
C ASP A 311 7.05 13.22 11.39
N ALA A 312 5.72 13.07 11.29
CA ALA A 312 4.80 13.36 12.38
C ALA A 312 4.86 12.31 13.50
N ALA A 313 5.40 11.12 13.24
CA ALA A 313 5.50 10.03 14.20
C ALA A 313 6.73 10.20 15.14
N PRO A 314 6.54 10.49 16.44
CA PRO A 314 7.68 10.73 17.36
C PRO A 314 8.60 9.51 17.48
N GLY A 315 8.08 8.30 17.32
CA GLY A 315 8.86 7.05 17.37
C GLY A 315 9.95 6.95 16.29
N LYS A 316 9.83 7.72 15.19
CA LYS A 316 10.82 7.76 14.10
C LYS A 316 11.90 8.81 14.30
N HIS A 317 11.72 9.78 15.22
CA HIS A 317 12.69 10.84 15.46
C HIS A 317 14.01 10.28 16.00
N GLY A 318 15.14 10.80 15.51
CA GLY A 318 16.49 10.30 15.86
C GLY A 318 16.86 8.98 15.19
N ARG A 319 16.04 8.53 14.25
CA ARG A 319 16.29 7.41 13.36
C ARG A 319 16.65 7.91 11.96
N ARG A 320 16.94 6.98 11.04
CA ARG A 320 17.22 7.29 9.64
C ARG A 320 16.45 6.37 8.71
N ILE A 321 16.23 6.83 7.47
CA ILE A 321 15.70 5.98 6.41
C ILE A 321 16.76 4.95 6.04
N PRO A 322 16.44 3.64 6.10
CA PRO A 322 17.39 2.58 5.78
C PRO A 322 17.84 2.66 4.32
N GLY A 323 19.08 2.27 4.06
CA GLY A 323 19.72 2.34 2.74
C GLY A 323 20.14 3.76 2.34
N ALA A 324 19.26 4.73 2.48
CA ALA A 324 19.51 6.13 2.14
C ALA A 324 20.26 6.91 3.22
N ALA A 325 20.28 6.43 4.46
CA ALA A 325 20.90 7.07 5.62
C ALA A 325 20.38 8.50 5.92
N VAL A 326 19.24 8.90 5.36
CA VAL A 326 18.65 10.22 5.57
C VAL A 326 18.06 10.31 6.98
N PRO A 327 18.49 11.28 7.81
CA PRO A 327 17.99 11.47 9.17
C PRO A 327 16.51 11.82 9.21
N ILE A 328 15.79 11.33 10.23
CA ILE A 328 14.37 11.64 10.46
C ILE A 328 14.27 12.55 11.69
N ARG A 329 13.63 13.71 11.52
CA ARG A 329 13.51 14.76 12.53
C ARG A 329 12.06 15.16 12.80
N PRO A 330 11.79 15.93 13.87
CA PRO A 330 10.47 16.54 14.11
C PRO A 330 10.05 17.51 12.99
N VAL A 331 8.74 17.70 12.78
CA VAL A 331 8.20 18.60 11.73
C VAL A 331 8.61 20.06 11.97
N GLU A 332 8.84 20.45 13.22
CA GLU A 332 9.31 21.78 13.63
C GLU A 332 10.66 22.14 12.99
N ASP A 333 11.55 21.17 12.79
CA ASP A 333 12.86 21.38 12.15
C ASP A 333 12.72 21.84 10.69
N LEU A 334 11.73 21.30 9.95
CA LEU A 334 11.43 21.73 8.58
C LEU A 334 10.94 23.18 8.55
N ARG A 335 10.05 23.54 9.48
CA ARG A 335 9.52 24.91 9.61
C ARG A 335 10.61 25.92 10.00
N ALA A 336 11.54 25.52 10.85
CA ALA A 336 12.67 26.34 11.24
C ALA A 336 13.69 26.53 10.10
N ALA A 337 13.93 25.47 9.32
CA ALA A 337 14.89 25.48 8.21
C ALA A 337 14.39 26.25 6.98
N ARG A 338 13.07 26.27 6.73
CA ARG A 338 12.42 26.93 5.57
C ARG A 338 13.13 26.65 4.24
N PRO A 339 13.20 25.37 3.80
CA PRO A 339 13.88 25.04 2.56
C PRO A 339 13.16 25.65 1.34
N ASP A 340 13.89 25.78 0.23
CA ASP A 340 13.33 26.22 -1.06
C ASP A 340 12.35 25.18 -1.63
N VAL A 341 12.64 23.90 -1.38
CA VAL A 341 11.83 22.76 -1.86
C VAL A 341 11.56 21.77 -0.73
N VAL A 342 10.34 21.30 -0.62
CA VAL A 342 9.94 20.19 0.24
C VAL A 342 9.65 18.96 -0.61
N LEU A 343 10.47 17.91 -0.51
CA LEU A 343 10.20 16.61 -1.12
C LEU A 343 9.18 15.84 -0.29
N ILE A 344 7.98 15.62 -0.83
CA ILE A 344 6.89 14.92 -0.15
C ILE A 344 7.04 13.41 -0.36
N LEU A 345 7.62 12.70 0.61
CA LEU A 345 7.80 11.24 0.53
C LEU A 345 6.48 10.47 0.76
N THR A 346 5.52 11.08 1.47
CA THR A 346 4.14 10.59 1.62
C THR A 346 3.26 11.12 0.49
N TRP A 347 3.67 10.87 -0.75
CA TRP A 347 3.09 11.47 -1.95
C TRP A 347 1.59 11.18 -2.14
N ASP A 348 1.11 10.06 -1.64
CA ASP A 348 -0.29 9.64 -1.66
C ASP A 348 -1.23 10.50 -0.78
N ILE A 349 -0.67 11.25 0.16
CA ILE A 349 -1.36 12.25 0.97
C ILE A 349 -0.73 13.65 0.80
N ALA A 350 -0.13 13.93 -0.36
CA ALA A 350 0.57 15.19 -0.59
C ALA A 350 -0.31 16.42 -0.34
N ASP A 351 -1.57 16.39 -0.75
CA ASP A 351 -2.51 17.50 -0.54
C ASP A 351 -2.79 17.78 0.95
N GLU A 352 -2.89 16.74 1.80
CA GLU A 352 -3.01 16.87 3.25
C GLU A 352 -1.76 17.55 3.82
N VAL A 353 -0.57 17.03 3.45
CA VAL A 353 0.71 17.54 3.94
C VAL A 353 0.91 19.00 3.54
N ILE A 354 0.72 19.33 2.27
CA ILE A 354 0.86 20.70 1.76
C ILE A 354 -0.11 21.63 2.48
N SER A 355 -1.38 21.22 2.61
CA SER A 355 -2.40 22.02 3.31
C SER A 355 -2.03 22.28 4.77
N ALA A 356 -1.48 21.26 5.48
CA ALA A 356 -1.05 21.40 6.86
C ALA A 356 0.20 22.32 7.01
N LEU A 357 1.12 22.28 6.05
CA LEU A 357 2.29 23.14 6.03
C LEU A 357 1.90 24.60 5.78
N GLU A 358 1.02 24.85 4.81
CA GLU A 358 0.54 26.19 4.46
C GLU A 358 -0.32 26.80 5.59
N ALA A 359 -1.24 26.03 6.18
CA ALA A 359 -2.07 26.49 7.31
C ALA A 359 -1.22 26.86 8.54
N GLY A 360 -0.08 26.22 8.72
CA GLY A 360 0.88 26.49 9.81
C GLY A 360 1.81 27.66 9.55
N GLY A 361 1.55 28.51 8.54
CA GLY A 361 2.37 29.64 8.14
C GLY A 361 3.40 29.27 7.09
N GLY A 362 2.93 28.97 5.87
CA GLY A 362 3.75 28.69 4.70
C GLY A 362 4.84 29.74 4.48
N TRP A 363 5.97 29.35 3.89
CA TRP A 363 7.12 30.23 3.64
C TRP A 363 7.47 30.36 2.15
N GLY A 364 6.55 29.90 1.25
CA GLY A 364 6.72 29.98 -0.20
C GLY A 364 7.62 28.89 -0.77
N ALA A 365 7.69 27.71 -0.11
CA ALA A 365 8.41 26.57 -0.66
C ALA A 365 7.70 25.99 -1.90
N GLU A 366 8.49 25.43 -2.79
CA GLU A 366 7.96 24.52 -3.80
C GLU A 366 7.78 23.11 -3.19
N TYR A 367 6.73 22.41 -3.58
CA TYR A 367 6.46 21.05 -3.12
C TYR A 367 6.77 20.07 -4.26
N LEU A 368 7.81 19.25 -4.08
CA LEU A 368 8.19 18.21 -5.04
C LEU A 368 7.49 16.91 -4.69
N VAL A 369 6.60 16.44 -5.57
CA VAL A 369 5.92 15.15 -5.46
C VAL A 369 6.64 14.15 -6.38
N PRO A 370 7.20 13.04 -5.85
CA PRO A 370 8.07 12.15 -6.64
C PRO A 370 7.32 11.21 -7.58
N MET A 371 6.02 10.96 -7.35
CA MET A 371 5.23 9.99 -8.10
C MET A 371 4.03 10.64 -8.79
N PRO A 372 3.59 10.11 -9.96
CA PRO A 372 4.15 9.01 -10.78
C PRO A 372 5.48 9.36 -11.46
N ALA A 373 5.78 10.63 -11.62
CA ALA A 373 7.06 11.21 -12.02
C ALA A 373 7.29 12.48 -11.22
N PRO A 374 8.54 12.86 -10.91
CA PRO A 374 8.82 14.04 -10.13
C PRO A 374 8.19 15.29 -10.77
N HIS A 375 7.36 15.99 -10.03
CA HIS A 375 6.70 17.22 -10.44
C HIS A 375 6.55 18.18 -9.26
N VAL A 376 6.54 19.48 -9.59
CA VAL A 376 6.43 20.55 -8.59
C VAL A 376 4.98 21.00 -8.51
N VAL A 377 4.46 21.07 -7.28
CA VAL A 377 3.17 21.70 -6.96
C VAL A 377 3.46 23.04 -6.29
N THR A 378 2.92 24.13 -6.87
CA THR A 378 2.98 25.48 -6.30
C THR A 378 1.59 25.88 -5.82
N ARG A 379 1.48 26.51 -4.66
CA ARG A 379 0.22 27.08 -4.12
C ARG A 379 0.38 28.54 -3.75
#